data_ef6e91c56c927b9d6f5448198afa0af6
#
_entry.id   ef6e91c56c927b9d6f5448198afa0af6
#
_cell.length_a   1.000
_cell.length_b   1.000
_cell.length_c   1.000
_cell.angle_alpha   90.00
_cell.angle_beta   90.00
_cell.angle_gamma   90.00
#
_symmetry.space_group_name_H-M   'P 1'
#
loop_
_entity.id
_entity.type
_entity.pdbx_description
1 polymer ?
#
loop_
_entity_poly.entity_id
_entity_poly.type
_entity_poly.pdbx_seq_one_letter_code
_entity_poly.pdbx_strand_id
1 'polypeptide(L)'
;MNLLGSSVRIQQTENSFPFGSCIAKHNIENEDFAEFFVKNFNWAVFENELKWYHTEAEQGRLNYKDSDELLEFCEKHKIQVRGHCLFWEVEDAVQPWVRSLQGHHLMAAVQNRLQSLLSRYKGRFRHHDVNNEMLHGSFYEDRLGRDIRAYMFREAHKLDPSAVLFVNDYNVEDGCDTKSTPEKFVEQVVDLQERGAPVGGIGVQGHISHPVGEIICDSLDKLAILGLPIWITELDVTSENEHLRADDLEVFLREAFAHSAVGGIILWGFWEMFMFREHAHLVDADGTINKAGKRYLSLKQEWLTRVNGNVNHQGEFNFRGYHGSYTMEVDTLSGKVVRSFVVDEHSPVQVITLNI
;
A
#
# COMPACT_ATOMS: atom_id res chain seq x y z
N MET A 1 -35.94 32.04 -1.59
CA MET A 1 -36.71 30.79 -1.48
C MET A 1 -36.42 30.20 -0.11
N ASN A 2 -37.45 29.77 0.61
CA ASN A 2 -37.25 29.24 1.96
C ASN A 2 -36.79 27.76 1.86
N LEU A 3 -35.50 27.48 2.08
CA LEU A 3 -34.93 26.13 2.08
C LEU A 3 -35.19 25.38 3.38
N LEU A 4 -35.92 25.97 4.32
CA LEU A 4 -36.29 25.37 5.60
C LEU A 4 -37.00 24.02 5.35
N GLY A 5 -36.36 22.95 5.75
CA GLY A 5 -36.92 21.60 5.66
C GLY A 5 -36.54 20.81 4.41
N SER A 6 -35.69 21.34 3.52
CA SER A 6 -35.17 20.58 2.40
C SER A 6 -34.34 19.38 2.92
N SER A 7 -34.67 18.19 2.45
CA SER A 7 -33.90 16.97 2.80
C SER A 7 -32.64 16.87 1.95
N VAL A 8 -31.57 16.46 2.58
CA VAL A 8 -30.27 16.23 1.96
C VAL A 8 -29.89 14.76 2.14
N ARG A 9 -29.51 14.11 1.05
CA ARG A 9 -28.93 12.79 1.05
C ARG A 9 -27.54 12.85 0.41
N ILE A 10 -26.52 12.43 1.12
CA ILE A 10 -25.15 12.35 0.65
C ILE A 10 -24.70 10.89 0.66
N GLN A 11 -24.19 10.43 -0.45
CA GLN A 11 -23.69 9.08 -0.61
C GLN A 11 -22.30 9.12 -1.26
N GLN A 12 -21.32 8.52 -0.59
CA GLN A 12 -20.03 8.26 -1.19
C GLN A 12 -20.17 7.16 -2.24
N THR A 13 -19.70 7.44 -3.44
CA THR A 13 -19.70 6.49 -4.56
C THR A 13 -18.39 5.75 -4.70
N GLU A 14 -17.30 6.38 -4.25
CA GLU A 14 -15.96 5.83 -4.29
C GLU A 14 -15.14 6.35 -3.10
N ASN A 15 -14.52 5.43 -2.34
CA ASN A 15 -13.55 5.77 -1.31
C ASN A 15 -12.15 5.78 -1.93
N SER A 16 -11.44 6.90 -1.80
CA SER A 16 -10.09 7.05 -2.36
C SER A 16 -8.98 6.52 -1.45
N PHE A 17 -9.32 5.95 -0.28
CA PHE A 17 -8.32 5.29 0.56
C PHE A 17 -7.59 4.20 -0.25
N PRO A 18 -6.24 4.16 -0.18
CA PRO A 18 -5.47 3.16 -0.91
C PRO A 18 -5.74 1.73 -0.44
N PHE A 19 -6.42 0.97 -1.29
CA PHE A 19 -6.55 -0.48 -1.17
C PHE A 19 -5.95 -1.12 -2.41
N GLY A 20 -4.98 -2.01 -2.21
CA GLY A 20 -4.28 -2.63 -3.31
C GLY A 20 -4.01 -4.11 -3.11
N SER A 21 -3.40 -4.71 -4.11
CA SER A 21 -2.83 -6.06 -4.04
C SER A 21 -1.55 -6.16 -4.84
N CYS A 22 -0.71 -7.14 -4.51
CA CYS A 22 0.33 -7.54 -5.43
C CYS A 22 -0.27 -8.19 -6.68
N ILE A 23 0.41 -7.98 -7.79
CA ILE A 23 0.11 -8.59 -9.09
C ILE A 23 1.39 -9.10 -9.72
N ALA A 24 1.24 -10.08 -10.60
CA ALA A 24 2.32 -10.60 -11.41
C ALA A 24 1.90 -10.63 -12.89
N LYS A 25 2.85 -10.72 -13.80
CA LYS A 25 2.58 -10.73 -15.24
C LYS A 25 1.56 -11.82 -15.63
N HIS A 26 1.76 -13.05 -15.14
CA HIS A 26 0.87 -14.16 -15.41
C HIS A 26 -0.53 -14.03 -14.78
N ASN A 27 -0.69 -13.22 -13.72
CA ASN A 27 -2.00 -12.98 -13.11
C ASN A 27 -2.90 -12.16 -14.04
N ILE A 28 -2.38 -11.05 -14.56
CA ILE A 28 -3.16 -10.13 -15.41
C ILE A 28 -3.50 -10.70 -16.78
N GLU A 29 -2.87 -11.79 -17.19
CA GLU A 29 -3.21 -12.56 -18.39
C GLU A 29 -4.51 -13.36 -18.20
N ASN A 30 -4.93 -13.61 -16.95
CA ASN A 30 -6.22 -14.18 -16.63
C ASN A 30 -7.27 -13.06 -16.56
N GLU A 31 -8.24 -13.10 -17.45
CA GLU A 31 -9.26 -12.04 -17.60
C GLU A 31 -10.09 -11.87 -16.30
N ASP A 32 -10.49 -12.96 -15.67
CA ASP A 32 -11.29 -12.91 -14.43
C ASP A 32 -10.51 -12.31 -13.27
N PHE A 33 -9.21 -12.62 -13.16
CA PHE A 33 -8.32 -11.98 -12.20
C PHE A 33 -8.20 -10.48 -12.46
N ALA A 34 -7.92 -10.10 -13.69
CA ALA A 34 -7.76 -8.70 -14.08
C ALA A 34 -9.03 -7.89 -13.83
N GLU A 35 -10.21 -8.44 -14.16
CA GLU A 35 -11.50 -7.81 -13.91
C GLU A 35 -11.74 -7.60 -12.40
N PHE A 36 -11.55 -8.64 -11.60
CA PHE A 36 -11.71 -8.53 -10.13
C PHE A 36 -10.75 -7.51 -9.54
N PHE A 37 -9.48 -7.53 -9.97
CA PHE A 37 -8.46 -6.61 -9.50
C PHE A 37 -8.81 -5.15 -9.81
N VAL A 38 -9.09 -4.82 -11.05
CA VAL A 38 -9.43 -3.46 -11.49
C VAL A 38 -10.69 -2.93 -10.80
N LYS A 39 -11.67 -3.80 -10.56
CA LYS A 39 -12.93 -3.43 -9.88
C LYS A 39 -12.74 -3.13 -8.39
N ASN A 40 -11.83 -3.82 -7.71
CA ASN A 40 -11.78 -3.81 -6.24
C ASN A 40 -10.56 -3.11 -5.65
N PHE A 41 -9.55 -2.78 -6.46
CA PHE A 41 -8.31 -2.18 -5.99
C PHE A 41 -7.95 -0.92 -6.80
N ASN A 42 -7.34 0.05 -6.13
CA ASN A 42 -6.84 1.28 -6.75
C ASN A 42 -5.32 1.45 -6.63
N TRP A 43 -4.64 0.47 -6.02
CA TRP A 43 -3.19 0.39 -5.89
C TRP A 43 -2.68 -1.01 -6.23
N ALA A 44 -1.43 -1.07 -6.68
CA ALA A 44 -0.72 -2.30 -7.01
C ALA A 44 0.71 -2.28 -6.49
N VAL A 45 1.27 -3.46 -6.38
CA VAL A 45 2.71 -3.70 -6.25
C VAL A 45 3.04 -4.93 -7.10
N PHE A 46 4.20 -4.96 -7.75
CA PHE A 46 4.60 -6.13 -8.52
C PHE A 46 5.24 -7.16 -7.60
N GLU A 47 4.73 -8.39 -7.63
CA GLU A 47 5.18 -9.46 -6.73
C GLU A 47 6.68 -9.72 -6.88
N ASN A 48 7.18 -9.82 -8.12
CA ASN A 48 8.58 -10.17 -8.40
C ASN A 48 9.23 -9.31 -9.51
N GLU A 49 8.46 -8.76 -10.44
CA GLU A 49 8.95 -8.29 -11.75
C GLU A 49 9.85 -7.06 -11.67
N LEU A 50 9.84 -6.32 -10.52
CA LEU A 50 10.74 -5.19 -10.30
C LEU A 50 11.98 -5.57 -9.47
N LYS A 51 12.01 -6.73 -8.83
CA LYS A 51 13.12 -7.18 -7.99
C LYS A 51 14.39 -7.34 -8.82
N TRP A 52 15.53 -7.05 -8.22
CA TRP A 52 16.80 -7.03 -8.94
C TRP A 52 17.16 -8.38 -9.57
N TYR A 53 16.91 -9.49 -8.87
CA TYR A 53 17.15 -10.81 -9.42
C TYR A 53 16.28 -11.15 -10.63
N HIS A 54 15.12 -10.48 -10.79
CA HIS A 54 14.25 -10.65 -11.95
C HIS A 54 14.67 -9.77 -13.13
N THR A 55 14.99 -8.51 -12.85
CA THR A 55 15.35 -7.53 -13.89
C THR A 55 16.79 -7.65 -14.38
N GLU A 56 17.68 -8.25 -13.60
CA GLU A 56 19.09 -8.48 -13.93
C GLU A 56 19.57 -9.82 -13.32
N ALA A 57 18.99 -10.92 -13.78
CA ALA A 57 19.35 -12.26 -13.33
C ALA A 57 20.82 -12.61 -13.66
N GLU A 58 21.33 -12.10 -14.78
CA GLU A 58 22.71 -12.18 -15.20
C GLU A 58 23.30 -10.77 -15.31
N GLN A 59 24.52 -10.59 -14.83
CA GLN A 59 25.20 -9.31 -14.82
C GLN A 59 25.23 -8.63 -16.21
N GLY A 60 24.73 -7.39 -16.29
CA GLY A 60 24.70 -6.60 -17.52
C GLY A 60 23.58 -6.95 -18.47
N ARG A 61 22.73 -7.93 -18.17
CA ARG A 61 21.56 -8.31 -18.96
C ARG A 61 20.28 -7.80 -18.33
N LEU A 62 19.97 -6.53 -18.61
CA LEU A 62 18.76 -5.91 -18.10
C LEU A 62 17.51 -6.37 -18.85
N ASN A 63 16.47 -6.76 -18.13
CA ASN A 63 15.17 -7.13 -18.67
C ASN A 63 14.04 -6.50 -17.85
N TYR A 64 13.46 -5.43 -18.35
CA TYR A 64 12.32 -4.73 -17.77
C TYR A 64 10.99 -5.01 -18.48
N LYS A 65 10.94 -5.99 -19.37
CA LYS A 65 9.75 -6.24 -20.22
C LYS A 65 8.50 -6.46 -19.38
N ASP A 66 8.57 -7.37 -18.39
CA ASP A 66 7.41 -7.71 -17.55
C ASP A 66 6.99 -6.54 -16.66
N SER A 67 7.96 -5.80 -16.10
CA SER A 67 7.69 -4.59 -15.33
C SER A 67 7.02 -3.51 -16.18
N ASP A 68 7.47 -3.30 -17.41
CA ASP A 68 6.89 -2.32 -18.34
C ASP A 68 5.43 -2.67 -18.65
N GLU A 69 5.15 -3.93 -18.98
CA GLU A 69 3.79 -4.40 -19.30
C GLU A 69 2.84 -4.27 -18.11
N LEU A 70 3.30 -4.62 -16.89
CA LEU A 70 2.53 -4.45 -15.66
C LEU A 70 2.25 -2.97 -15.37
N LEU A 71 3.24 -2.11 -15.56
CA LEU A 71 3.08 -0.68 -15.31
C LEU A 71 2.12 -0.04 -16.30
N GLU A 72 2.20 -0.40 -17.59
CA GLU A 72 1.25 0.03 -18.61
C GLU A 72 -0.18 -0.41 -18.31
N PHE A 73 -0.35 -1.65 -17.83
CA PHE A 73 -1.65 -2.15 -17.37
C PHE A 73 -2.21 -1.28 -16.24
N CYS A 74 -1.39 -0.98 -15.22
CA CYS A 74 -1.81 -0.13 -14.10
C CYS A 74 -2.15 1.29 -14.54
N GLU A 75 -1.33 1.91 -15.39
CA GLU A 75 -1.57 3.26 -15.92
C GLU A 75 -2.86 3.34 -16.73
N LYS A 76 -3.11 2.34 -17.59
CA LYS A 76 -4.34 2.22 -18.37
C LYS A 76 -5.59 2.21 -17.47
N HIS A 77 -5.52 1.56 -16.33
CA HIS A 77 -6.63 1.44 -15.39
C HIS A 77 -6.58 2.47 -14.24
N LYS A 78 -5.69 3.47 -14.31
CA LYS A 78 -5.51 4.53 -13.30
C LYS A 78 -5.20 3.98 -11.89
N ILE A 79 -4.46 2.89 -11.84
CA ILE A 79 -4.01 2.24 -10.61
C ILE A 79 -2.63 2.77 -10.26
N GLN A 80 -2.46 3.25 -9.03
CA GLN A 80 -1.17 3.69 -8.51
C GLN A 80 -0.29 2.50 -8.13
N VAL A 81 1.03 2.66 -8.22
CA VAL A 81 1.94 1.52 -8.03
C VAL A 81 3.03 1.84 -7.01
N ARG A 82 3.31 0.88 -6.12
CA ARG A 82 4.47 0.85 -5.27
C ARG A 82 5.61 0.08 -5.95
N GLY A 83 6.83 0.61 -5.90
CA GLY A 83 8.03 -0.07 -6.39
C GLY A 83 8.61 -1.02 -5.34
N HIS A 84 8.57 -2.31 -5.59
CA HIS A 84 9.06 -3.34 -4.66
C HIS A 84 10.01 -4.29 -5.37
N CYS A 85 11.26 -4.27 -5.04
CA CYS A 85 12.06 -3.36 -4.23
C CYS A 85 13.33 -2.98 -5.02
N LEU A 86 14.02 -1.91 -4.61
CA LEU A 86 15.30 -1.57 -5.25
C LEU A 86 16.38 -2.58 -4.87
N PHE A 87 16.51 -2.84 -3.57
CA PHE A 87 17.42 -3.83 -2.99
C PHE A 87 16.70 -4.69 -1.95
N TRP A 88 17.29 -5.82 -1.62
CA TRP A 88 16.83 -6.70 -0.55
C TRP A 88 18.03 -7.10 0.31
N GLU A 89 17.99 -6.78 1.59
CA GLU A 89 19.13 -6.93 2.49
C GLU A 89 19.45 -8.39 2.88
N VAL A 90 18.47 -9.29 2.66
CA VAL A 90 18.62 -10.72 2.99
C VAL A 90 19.44 -11.43 1.91
N GLU A 91 20.53 -12.11 2.32
CA GLU A 91 21.49 -12.71 1.38
C GLU A 91 20.87 -13.72 0.44
N ASP A 92 19.93 -14.55 0.92
CA ASP A 92 19.24 -15.55 0.10
C ASP A 92 18.38 -14.94 -1.02
N ALA A 93 18.00 -13.69 -0.89
CA ALA A 93 17.24 -12.94 -1.89
C ALA A 93 18.14 -12.17 -2.88
N VAL A 94 19.46 -12.27 -2.73
CA VAL A 94 20.44 -11.64 -3.62
C VAL A 94 20.90 -12.68 -4.66
N GLN A 95 20.87 -12.31 -5.94
CA GLN A 95 21.27 -13.19 -7.03
C GLN A 95 22.78 -13.56 -6.95
N PRO A 96 23.18 -14.74 -7.45
CA PRO A 96 24.54 -15.26 -7.27
C PRO A 96 25.65 -14.33 -7.75
N TRP A 97 25.47 -13.66 -8.90
CA TRP A 97 26.52 -12.77 -9.42
C TRP A 97 26.76 -11.56 -8.52
N VAL A 98 25.70 -10.99 -7.88
CA VAL A 98 25.85 -9.90 -6.92
C VAL A 98 26.51 -10.39 -5.64
N ARG A 99 26.12 -11.58 -5.14
CA ARG A 99 26.75 -12.18 -3.94
C ARG A 99 28.24 -12.42 -4.11
N SER A 100 28.72 -12.63 -5.34
CA SER A 100 30.14 -12.83 -5.63
C SER A 100 30.96 -11.54 -5.62
N LEU A 101 30.30 -10.36 -5.65
CA LEU A 101 30.98 -9.08 -5.68
C LEU A 101 31.34 -8.58 -4.27
N GLN A 102 32.40 -7.80 -4.20
CA GLN A 102 32.89 -7.17 -2.96
C GLN A 102 33.43 -5.77 -3.24
N GLY A 103 33.53 -4.94 -2.18
CA GLY A 103 34.15 -3.63 -2.21
C GLY A 103 33.62 -2.74 -3.35
N HIS A 104 34.53 -2.13 -4.10
CA HIS A 104 34.15 -1.21 -5.18
C HIS A 104 33.34 -1.85 -6.32
N HIS A 105 33.49 -3.13 -6.56
CA HIS A 105 32.69 -3.85 -7.57
C HIS A 105 31.23 -3.96 -7.14
N LEU A 106 30.99 -4.30 -5.88
CA LEU A 106 29.63 -4.33 -5.34
C LEU A 106 29.03 -2.93 -5.28
N MET A 107 29.82 -1.93 -4.88
CA MET A 107 29.37 -0.54 -4.87
C MET A 107 28.97 -0.04 -6.26
N ALA A 108 29.77 -0.37 -7.29
CA ALA A 108 29.44 -0.04 -8.67
C ALA A 108 28.14 -0.71 -9.14
N ALA A 109 27.91 -1.98 -8.75
CA ALA A 109 26.66 -2.68 -9.06
C ALA A 109 25.45 -2.01 -8.40
N VAL A 110 25.56 -1.60 -7.14
CA VAL A 110 24.53 -0.83 -6.42
C VAL A 110 24.21 0.47 -7.15
N GLN A 111 25.23 1.23 -7.53
CA GLN A 111 25.07 2.49 -8.27
C GLN A 111 24.39 2.27 -9.63
N ASN A 112 24.80 1.25 -10.37
CA ASN A 112 24.21 0.91 -11.66
C ASN A 112 22.74 0.49 -11.51
N ARG A 113 22.39 -0.27 -10.47
CA ARG A 113 21.03 -0.64 -10.17
C ARG A 113 20.13 0.56 -9.94
N LEU A 114 20.56 1.47 -9.07
CA LEU A 114 19.83 2.72 -8.79
C LEU A 114 19.63 3.55 -10.06
N GLN A 115 20.70 3.78 -10.82
CA GLN A 115 20.68 4.57 -12.04
C GLN A 115 19.76 3.95 -13.11
N SER A 116 19.89 2.65 -13.35
CA SER A 116 19.12 1.95 -14.38
C SER A 116 17.62 1.97 -14.10
N LEU A 117 17.22 1.56 -12.90
CA LEU A 117 15.80 1.45 -12.56
C LEU A 117 15.13 2.82 -12.41
N LEU A 118 15.74 3.72 -11.63
CA LEU A 118 15.12 5.00 -11.31
C LEU A 118 15.13 5.98 -12.50
N SER A 119 16.11 5.91 -13.40
CA SER A 119 16.06 6.68 -14.64
C SER A 119 14.95 6.21 -15.57
N ARG A 120 14.76 4.87 -15.65
CA ARG A 120 13.73 4.29 -16.52
C ARG A 120 12.31 4.65 -16.04
N TYR A 121 12.07 4.60 -14.75
CA TYR A 121 10.74 4.72 -14.16
C TYR A 121 10.51 6.02 -13.40
N LYS A 122 11.33 7.03 -13.60
CA LYS A 122 11.21 8.32 -12.91
C LYS A 122 9.80 8.89 -12.99
N GLY A 123 9.20 9.15 -11.82
CA GLY A 123 7.86 9.71 -11.71
C GLY A 123 6.70 8.73 -11.94
N ARG A 124 6.98 7.44 -12.20
CA ARG A 124 5.94 6.46 -12.53
C ARG A 124 5.54 5.56 -11.37
N PHE A 125 6.40 5.37 -10.37
CA PHE A 125 6.09 4.71 -9.11
C PHE A 125 5.90 5.75 -8.00
N ARG A 126 4.85 5.61 -7.22
CA ARG A 126 4.58 6.52 -6.10
C ARG A 126 5.50 6.29 -4.91
N HIS A 127 5.84 5.05 -4.65
CA HIS A 127 6.71 4.61 -3.57
C HIS A 127 7.83 3.73 -4.10
N HIS A 128 8.94 3.66 -3.36
CA HIS A 128 9.92 2.59 -3.50
C HIS A 128 10.30 2.05 -2.13
N ASP A 129 10.25 0.73 -1.98
CA ASP A 129 10.95 0.02 -0.91
C ASP A 129 12.43 0.00 -1.29
N VAL A 130 13.24 0.77 -0.56
CA VAL A 130 14.63 1.04 -0.98
C VAL A 130 15.53 -0.16 -0.74
N ASN A 131 15.53 -0.67 0.49
CA ASN A 131 16.29 -1.86 0.87
C ASN A 131 15.41 -2.72 1.78
N ASN A 132 14.81 -3.75 1.21
CA ASN A 132 13.81 -4.57 1.87
C ASN A 132 14.40 -5.40 3.00
N GLU A 133 13.67 -5.50 4.13
CA GLU A 133 13.94 -6.39 5.26
C GLU A 133 15.30 -6.16 5.96
N MET A 134 15.63 -4.91 6.21
CA MET A 134 16.86 -4.52 6.90
C MET A 134 16.90 -4.94 8.37
N LEU A 135 15.78 -5.33 8.99
CA LEU A 135 15.76 -5.92 10.32
C LEU A 135 16.15 -7.41 10.33
N HIS A 136 16.05 -8.08 9.18
CA HIS A 136 16.27 -9.52 9.03
C HIS A 136 17.49 -9.88 8.18
N GLY A 137 18.18 -8.92 7.61
CA GLY A 137 19.35 -9.13 6.79
C GLY A 137 20.40 -8.05 6.93
N SER A 138 21.63 -8.35 6.48
CA SER A 138 22.78 -7.44 6.57
C SER A 138 23.75 -7.58 5.39
N PHE A 139 23.27 -8.09 4.26
CA PHE A 139 24.12 -8.41 3.10
C PHE A 139 24.98 -7.24 2.64
N TYR A 140 24.36 -6.09 2.38
CA TYR A 140 25.06 -4.89 1.92
C TYR A 140 25.82 -4.20 3.05
N GLU A 141 25.24 -4.13 4.24
CA GLU A 141 25.88 -3.52 5.40
C GLU A 141 27.18 -4.23 5.78
N ASP A 142 27.18 -5.56 5.79
CA ASP A 142 28.37 -6.37 6.11
C ASP A 142 29.51 -6.16 5.09
N ARG A 143 29.17 -5.93 3.83
CA ARG A 143 30.14 -5.83 2.73
C ARG A 143 30.59 -4.41 2.41
N LEU A 144 29.75 -3.42 2.63
CA LEU A 144 29.96 -2.03 2.22
C LEU A 144 29.96 -1.04 3.39
N GLY A 145 29.71 -1.52 4.61
CA GLY A 145 29.67 -0.69 5.82
C GLY A 145 28.28 -0.11 6.10
N ARG A 146 28.13 0.39 7.33
CA ARG A 146 26.84 0.83 7.88
C ARG A 146 26.16 1.95 7.10
N ASP A 147 26.91 2.84 6.46
CA ASP A 147 26.36 3.99 5.74
C ASP A 147 25.68 3.60 4.41
N ILE A 148 25.90 2.39 3.91
CA ILE A 148 25.35 1.97 2.60
C ILE A 148 23.82 2.07 2.54
N ARG A 149 23.15 1.75 3.63
CA ARG A 149 21.68 1.80 3.70
C ARG A 149 21.19 3.24 3.52
N ALA A 150 21.74 4.19 4.25
CA ALA A 150 21.43 5.61 4.10
C ALA A 150 21.84 6.16 2.73
N TYR A 151 22.97 5.71 2.20
CA TYR A 151 23.41 6.04 0.84
C TYR A 151 22.39 5.65 -0.21
N MET A 152 21.82 4.44 -0.14
CA MET A 152 20.77 3.97 -1.06
C MET A 152 19.57 4.91 -1.06
N PHE A 153 19.10 5.36 0.09
CA PHE A 153 18.00 6.33 0.22
C PHE A 153 18.37 7.70 -0.38
N ARG A 154 19.55 8.24 -0.05
CA ARG A 154 19.98 9.54 -0.57
C ARG A 154 20.10 9.55 -2.09
N GLU A 155 20.71 8.52 -2.67
CA GLU A 155 20.86 8.42 -4.13
C GLU A 155 19.53 8.15 -4.83
N ALA A 156 18.67 7.31 -4.26
CA ALA A 156 17.33 7.08 -4.81
C ALA A 156 16.53 8.39 -4.87
N HIS A 157 16.58 9.21 -3.83
CA HIS A 157 15.90 10.50 -3.81
C HIS A 157 16.45 11.50 -4.84
N LYS A 158 17.76 11.52 -5.06
CA LYS A 158 18.37 12.37 -6.11
C LYS A 158 17.91 11.97 -7.51
N LEU A 159 17.78 10.66 -7.76
CA LEU A 159 17.40 10.12 -9.06
C LEU A 159 15.91 10.26 -9.35
N ASP A 160 15.07 10.04 -8.35
CA ASP A 160 13.62 10.26 -8.42
C ASP A 160 13.07 10.93 -7.16
N PRO A 161 13.11 12.27 -7.08
CA PRO A 161 12.61 13.01 -5.93
C PRO A 161 11.08 12.96 -5.77
N SER A 162 10.34 12.47 -6.77
CA SER A 162 8.89 12.38 -6.73
C SER A 162 8.37 11.16 -5.97
N ALA A 163 9.19 10.11 -5.84
CA ALA A 163 8.81 8.90 -5.13
C ALA A 163 9.01 9.03 -3.62
N VAL A 164 8.06 8.53 -2.84
CA VAL A 164 8.20 8.39 -1.39
C VAL A 164 9.01 7.13 -1.10
N LEU A 165 10.06 7.26 -0.30
CA LEU A 165 10.99 6.18 0.00
C LEU A 165 10.63 5.49 1.31
N PHE A 166 10.43 4.18 1.25
CA PHE A 166 9.95 3.35 2.35
C PHE A 166 11.05 2.44 2.90
N VAL A 167 11.01 2.24 4.20
CA VAL A 167 11.51 1.03 4.86
C VAL A 167 10.37 0.00 4.86
N ASN A 168 10.66 -1.29 4.73
CA ASN A 168 9.64 -2.34 4.67
C ASN A 168 10.14 -3.61 5.33
N ASP A 169 9.39 -4.13 6.30
CA ASP A 169 9.77 -5.34 7.03
C ASP A 169 8.55 -6.08 7.59
N TYR A 170 8.78 -7.30 8.11
CA TYR A 170 7.75 -8.21 8.59
C TYR A 170 7.88 -8.52 10.09
N ASN A 171 6.84 -9.15 10.66
CA ASN A 171 6.72 -9.52 12.08
C ASN A 171 6.81 -8.33 13.07
N VAL A 172 6.60 -7.12 12.59
CA VAL A 172 6.63 -5.91 13.42
C VAL A 172 5.32 -5.75 14.20
N GLU A 173 4.23 -6.22 13.61
CA GLU A 173 2.85 -6.03 14.06
C GLU A 173 2.32 -7.13 15.00
N ASP A 174 3.00 -8.25 15.13
CA ASP A 174 2.49 -9.41 15.88
C ASP A 174 3.26 -9.75 17.14
N GLY A 175 4.40 -9.08 17.38
CA GLY A 175 5.22 -9.27 18.59
C GLY A 175 5.91 -10.64 18.66
N CYS A 176 5.94 -11.42 17.58
CA CYS A 176 6.47 -12.78 17.58
C CYS A 176 7.98 -12.88 17.33
N ASP A 177 8.62 -11.79 16.91
CA ASP A 177 10.03 -11.78 16.50
C ASP A 177 10.83 -10.70 17.23
N THR A 178 11.83 -11.11 18.01
CA THR A 178 12.71 -10.20 18.73
C THR A 178 13.65 -9.37 17.85
N LYS A 179 13.80 -9.73 16.56
CA LYS A 179 14.58 -8.97 15.58
C LYS A 179 13.83 -7.78 15.02
N SER A 180 12.51 -7.83 15.01
CA SER A 180 11.64 -6.87 14.33
C SER A 180 10.57 -6.28 15.25
N THR A 181 10.91 -5.97 16.48
CA THR A 181 10.01 -5.22 17.37
C THR A 181 9.76 -3.81 16.81
N PRO A 182 8.61 -3.18 17.12
CA PRO A 182 8.37 -1.78 16.73
C PRO A 182 9.48 -0.84 17.20
N GLU A 183 10.02 -1.05 18.39
CA GLU A 183 11.13 -0.25 18.95
C GLU A 183 12.40 -0.35 18.09
N LYS A 184 12.78 -1.55 17.66
CA LYS A 184 13.93 -1.75 16.77
C LYS A 184 13.71 -1.14 15.40
N PHE A 185 12.47 -1.18 14.90
CA PHE A 185 12.13 -0.52 13.64
C PHE A 185 12.25 1.00 13.77
N VAL A 186 11.76 1.59 14.86
CA VAL A 186 11.93 3.01 15.17
C VAL A 186 13.42 3.38 15.25
N GLU A 187 14.23 2.63 15.99
CA GLU A 187 15.68 2.83 16.09
C GLU A 187 16.35 2.81 14.73
N GLN A 188 16.00 1.87 13.86
CA GLN A 188 16.54 1.78 12.50
C GLN A 188 16.17 3.00 11.66
N VAL A 189 14.93 3.47 11.70
CA VAL A 189 14.50 4.65 10.95
C VAL A 189 15.21 5.91 11.46
N VAL A 190 15.35 6.07 12.77
CA VAL A 190 16.08 7.20 13.36
C VAL A 190 17.55 7.19 12.93
N ASP A 191 18.23 6.05 12.97
CA ASP A 191 19.63 5.92 12.51
C ASP A 191 19.77 6.31 11.03
N LEU A 192 18.84 5.86 10.18
CA LEU A 192 18.80 6.23 8.76
C LEU A 192 18.64 7.75 8.59
N GLN A 193 17.71 8.36 9.31
CA GLN A 193 17.44 9.80 9.25
C GLN A 193 18.66 10.63 9.74
N GLU A 194 19.31 10.22 10.82
CA GLU A 194 20.53 10.85 11.35
C GLU A 194 21.68 10.80 10.34
N ARG A 195 21.69 9.79 9.46
CA ARG A 195 22.65 9.66 8.34
C ARG A 195 22.18 10.36 7.06
N GLY A 196 21.11 11.16 7.15
CA GLY A 196 20.59 11.94 6.02
C GLY A 196 19.75 11.17 5.03
N ALA A 197 19.27 9.97 5.37
CA ALA A 197 18.34 9.23 4.53
C ALA A 197 16.95 9.88 4.56
N PRO A 198 16.36 10.23 3.41
CA PRO A 198 15.01 10.79 3.32
C PRO A 198 13.95 9.69 3.41
N VAL A 199 13.81 9.08 4.58
CA VAL A 199 12.76 8.09 4.84
C VAL A 199 11.42 8.80 4.87
N GLY A 200 10.53 8.47 3.96
CA GLY A 200 9.22 9.11 3.79
C GLY A 200 8.03 8.26 4.21
N GLY A 201 8.23 6.97 4.50
CA GLY A 201 7.17 6.07 4.91
C GLY A 201 7.68 4.78 5.53
N ILE A 202 6.78 4.13 6.27
CA ILE A 202 7.04 2.89 6.98
C ILE A 202 6.13 1.81 6.41
N GLY A 203 6.72 0.75 5.87
CA GLY A 203 6.02 -0.44 5.42
C GLY A 203 6.03 -1.52 6.49
N VAL A 204 4.86 -1.96 6.89
CA VAL A 204 4.62 -3.13 7.72
C VAL A 204 4.02 -4.19 6.82
N GLN A 205 4.73 -5.31 6.62
CA GLN A 205 4.32 -6.29 5.60
C GLN A 205 2.94 -6.90 5.89
N GLY A 206 2.69 -7.35 7.11
CA GLY A 206 1.39 -7.91 7.48
C GLY A 206 1.22 -9.38 7.10
N HIS A 207 2.28 -10.15 6.96
CA HIS A 207 2.22 -11.61 6.84
C HIS A 207 1.95 -12.19 8.22
N ILE A 208 0.71 -12.59 8.48
CA ILE A 208 0.28 -12.91 9.84
C ILE A 208 -0.67 -14.12 9.90
N SER A 209 -0.61 -14.82 11.02
CA SER A 209 -1.61 -15.79 11.46
C SER A 209 -2.04 -15.45 12.89
N HIS A 210 -3.30 -15.68 13.23
CA HIS A 210 -3.84 -15.40 14.58
C HIS A 210 -3.61 -13.94 15.05
N PRO A 211 -4.07 -12.92 14.27
CA PRO A 211 -3.87 -11.53 14.64
C PRO A 211 -4.59 -11.19 15.96
N VAL A 212 -3.95 -10.37 16.77
CA VAL A 212 -4.50 -9.83 18.02
C VAL A 212 -4.60 -8.31 17.87
N GLY A 213 -5.83 -7.78 17.87
CA GLY A 213 -6.09 -6.37 17.57
C GLY A 213 -5.31 -5.41 18.46
N GLU A 214 -5.26 -5.67 19.78
CA GLU A 214 -4.54 -4.83 20.74
C GLU A 214 -3.03 -4.79 20.49
N ILE A 215 -2.43 -5.90 20.07
CA ILE A 215 -0.99 -5.97 19.74
C ILE A 215 -0.73 -5.18 18.43
N ILE A 216 -1.58 -5.33 17.44
CA ILE A 216 -1.47 -4.59 16.17
C ILE A 216 -1.60 -3.09 16.44
N CYS A 217 -2.60 -2.67 17.21
CA CYS A 217 -2.81 -1.27 17.56
C CYS A 217 -1.61 -0.68 18.31
N ASP A 218 -1.09 -1.39 19.32
CA ASP A 218 0.10 -0.97 20.08
C ASP A 218 1.34 -0.83 19.18
N SER A 219 1.54 -1.76 18.26
CA SER A 219 2.65 -1.70 17.30
C SER A 219 2.53 -0.48 16.37
N LEU A 220 1.34 -0.22 15.85
CA LEU A 220 1.08 0.95 15.00
C LEU A 220 1.26 2.26 15.78
N ASP A 221 0.80 2.34 17.02
CA ASP A 221 0.98 3.51 17.88
C ASP A 221 2.47 3.80 18.13
N LYS A 222 3.27 2.79 18.38
CA LYS A 222 4.72 2.93 18.56
C LYS A 222 5.42 3.42 17.29
N LEU A 223 5.08 2.87 16.13
CA LEU A 223 5.64 3.31 14.84
C LEU A 223 5.20 4.74 14.49
N ALA A 224 3.98 5.14 14.86
CA ALA A 224 3.44 6.47 14.61
C ALA A 224 4.21 7.60 15.31
N ILE A 225 5.05 7.30 16.31
CA ILE A 225 5.94 8.26 16.97
C ILE A 225 6.86 8.95 15.96
N LEU A 226 7.21 8.28 14.87
CA LEU A 226 8.08 8.82 13.82
C LEU A 226 7.42 9.94 12.99
N GLY A 227 6.10 10.11 13.08
CA GLY A 227 5.37 11.11 12.30
C GLY A 227 5.34 10.84 10.79
N LEU A 228 5.63 9.61 10.38
CA LEU A 228 5.62 9.17 8.99
C LEU A 228 4.36 8.34 8.70
N PRO A 229 3.85 8.35 7.45
CA PRO A 229 2.76 7.45 7.07
C PRO A 229 3.20 5.99 7.19
N ILE A 230 2.30 5.17 7.74
CA ILE A 230 2.45 3.72 7.84
C ILE A 230 1.58 3.08 6.76
N TRP A 231 2.15 2.14 6.01
CA TRP A 231 1.39 1.32 5.07
C TRP A 231 1.50 -0.14 5.44
N ILE A 232 0.38 -0.83 5.37
CA ILE A 232 0.36 -2.28 5.38
C ILE A 232 0.64 -2.71 3.94
N THR A 233 1.78 -3.35 3.69
CA THR A 233 2.34 -3.47 2.34
C THR A 233 2.18 -4.83 1.70
N GLU A 234 1.94 -5.88 2.49
CA GLU A 234 1.95 -7.27 2.01
C GLU A 234 0.98 -8.15 2.82
N LEU A 235 -0.20 -7.62 3.15
CA LEU A 235 -1.14 -8.29 4.04
C LEU A 235 -1.61 -9.63 3.47
N ASP A 236 -1.38 -10.67 4.22
CA ASP A 236 -2.04 -11.96 4.08
C ASP A 236 -2.29 -12.57 5.46
N VAL A 237 -3.51 -12.97 5.71
CA VAL A 237 -3.93 -13.59 6.97
C VAL A 237 -4.26 -15.04 6.72
N THR A 238 -3.41 -15.95 7.26
CA THR A 238 -3.51 -17.38 7.00
C THR A 238 -4.37 -18.09 8.03
N SER A 239 -5.32 -18.89 7.56
CA SER A 239 -6.07 -19.86 8.35
C SER A 239 -6.68 -20.92 7.43
N GLU A 240 -6.53 -22.19 7.75
CA GLU A 240 -7.18 -23.30 7.02
C GLU A 240 -8.72 -23.20 7.10
N ASN A 241 -9.22 -22.77 8.25
CA ASN A 241 -10.65 -22.52 8.44
C ASN A 241 -11.06 -21.19 7.82
N GLU A 242 -11.87 -21.20 6.78
CA GLU A 242 -12.29 -20.00 6.07
C GLU A 242 -13.13 -19.01 6.91
N HIS A 243 -13.84 -19.50 7.94
CA HIS A 243 -14.56 -18.64 8.86
C HIS A 243 -13.62 -17.87 9.77
N LEU A 244 -12.63 -18.57 10.35
CA LEU A 244 -11.58 -17.92 11.15
C LEU A 244 -10.74 -16.98 10.29
N ARG A 245 -10.42 -17.37 9.06
CA ARG A 245 -9.72 -16.48 8.11
C ARG A 245 -10.48 -15.18 7.89
N ALA A 246 -11.79 -15.24 7.71
CA ALA A 246 -12.61 -14.05 7.55
C ALA A 246 -12.61 -13.17 8.82
N ASP A 247 -12.75 -13.78 9.99
CA ASP A 247 -12.74 -13.06 11.26
C ASP A 247 -11.38 -12.44 11.56
N ASP A 248 -10.30 -13.17 11.33
CA ASP A 248 -8.93 -12.70 11.54
C ASP A 248 -8.55 -11.57 10.56
N LEU A 249 -8.96 -11.71 9.29
CA LEU A 249 -8.78 -10.65 8.30
C LEU A 249 -9.52 -9.37 8.72
N GLU A 250 -10.74 -9.48 9.21
CA GLU A 250 -11.52 -8.34 9.72
C GLU A 250 -10.82 -7.65 10.89
N VAL A 251 -10.29 -8.41 11.85
CA VAL A 251 -9.53 -7.85 12.98
C VAL A 251 -8.39 -6.97 12.47
N PHE A 252 -7.58 -7.50 11.56
CA PHE A 252 -6.43 -6.74 11.02
C PHE A 252 -6.88 -5.50 10.22
N LEU A 253 -7.84 -5.66 9.34
CA LEU A 253 -8.33 -4.57 8.49
C LEU A 253 -8.95 -3.44 9.31
N ARG A 254 -9.69 -3.75 10.37
CA ARG A 254 -10.29 -2.74 11.24
C ARG A 254 -9.24 -1.95 12.00
N GLU A 255 -8.24 -2.62 12.58
CA GLU A 255 -7.14 -1.94 13.28
C GLU A 255 -6.34 -1.03 12.33
N ALA A 256 -6.01 -1.54 11.14
CA ALA A 256 -5.26 -0.77 10.16
C ALA A 256 -6.05 0.42 9.59
N PHE A 257 -7.29 0.22 9.19
CA PHE A 257 -8.12 1.29 8.61
C PHE A 257 -8.49 2.37 9.62
N ALA A 258 -8.69 2.00 10.88
CA ALA A 258 -9.04 2.96 11.94
C ALA A 258 -7.84 3.80 12.42
N HIS A 259 -6.60 3.35 12.19
CA HIS A 259 -5.41 4.03 12.70
C HIS A 259 -5.06 5.26 11.85
N SER A 260 -4.97 6.43 12.50
CA SER A 260 -4.76 7.72 11.80
C SER A 260 -3.44 7.84 11.02
N ALA A 261 -2.41 7.08 11.40
CA ALA A 261 -1.13 7.06 10.70
C ALA A 261 -1.10 6.10 9.51
N VAL A 262 -2.09 5.21 9.35
CA VAL A 262 -2.14 4.25 8.24
C VAL A 262 -2.68 4.92 6.99
N GLY A 263 -1.84 5.00 5.98
CA GLY A 263 -2.14 5.66 4.70
C GLY A 263 -2.56 4.72 3.57
N GLY A 264 -2.47 3.40 3.76
CA GLY A 264 -2.86 2.42 2.75
C GLY A 264 -2.72 0.98 3.22
N ILE A 265 -3.45 0.10 2.55
CA ILE A 265 -3.45 -1.35 2.83
C ILE A 265 -3.32 -2.10 1.51
N ILE A 266 -2.25 -2.89 1.38
CA ILE A 266 -1.96 -3.70 0.22
C ILE A 266 -1.99 -5.17 0.62
N LEU A 267 -2.79 -5.96 -0.06
CA LEU A 267 -2.83 -7.42 0.10
C LEU A 267 -1.66 -8.06 -0.66
N TRP A 268 -1.10 -9.14 -0.14
CA TRP A 268 -0.09 -9.93 -0.86
C TRP A 268 -0.76 -11.06 -1.64
N GLY A 269 -1.58 -10.67 -2.62
CA GLY A 269 -2.44 -11.57 -3.38
C GLY A 269 -3.83 -11.74 -2.77
N PHE A 270 -4.73 -12.30 -3.57
CA PHE A 270 -6.12 -12.53 -3.15
C PHE A 270 -6.76 -13.76 -3.79
N TRP A 271 -6.17 -14.32 -4.86
CA TRP A 271 -6.72 -15.46 -5.61
C TRP A 271 -5.85 -16.70 -5.38
N GLU A 272 -6.46 -17.78 -4.92
CA GLU A 272 -5.80 -19.01 -4.49
C GLU A 272 -4.74 -19.53 -5.48
N MET A 273 -5.05 -19.56 -6.78
CA MET A 273 -4.13 -20.05 -7.82
C MET A 273 -2.82 -19.29 -7.94
N PHE A 274 -2.78 -18.05 -7.46
CA PHE A 274 -1.67 -17.13 -7.70
C PHE A 274 -0.99 -16.63 -6.41
N MET A 275 -1.39 -17.18 -5.27
CA MET A 275 -0.83 -16.74 -3.99
C MET A 275 0.39 -17.56 -3.56
N PHE A 276 1.38 -16.84 -3.05
CA PHE A 276 2.56 -17.46 -2.44
C PHE A 276 2.23 -18.18 -1.13
N ARG A 277 1.39 -17.56 -0.27
CA ARG A 277 0.98 -18.16 1.01
C ARG A 277 -0.34 -18.89 0.87
N GLU A 278 -0.33 -20.16 1.27
CA GLU A 278 -1.54 -20.99 1.33
C GLU A 278 -2.52 -20.49 2.40
N HIS A 279 -3.80 -20.77 2.19
CA HIS A 279 -4.87 -20.46 3.16
C HIS A 279 -5.03 -18.97 3.54
N ALA A 280 -4.65 -18.06 2.64
CA ALA A 280 -4.83 -16.61 2.83
C ALA A 280 -5.71 -15.96 1.75
N HIS A 281 -6.21 -16.73 0.79
CA HIS A 281 -6.95 -16.24 -0.37
C HIS A 281 -8.38 -15.76 -0.03
N LEU A 282 -8.86 -14.84 -0.84
CA LEU A 282 -10.19 -14.27 -0.80
C LEU A 282 -11.09 -14.85 -1.90
N VAL A 283 -10.46 -15.32 -2.97
CA VAL A 283 -11.10 -15.96 -4.12
C VAL A 283 -10.50 -17.34 -4.29
N ASP A 284 -11.35 -18.36 -4.32
CA ASP A 284 -10.95 -19.75 -4.49
C ASP A 284 -10.43 -20.00 -5.92
N ALA A 285 -9.77 -21.12 -6.14
CA ALA A 285 -9.16 -21.47 -7.43
C ALA A 285 -10.16 -21.44 -8.60
N ASP A 286 -11.42 -21.77 -8.36
CA ASP A 286 -12.49 -21.76 -9.34
C ASP A 286 -13.13 -20.37 -9.59
N GLY A 287 -12.62 -19.32 -8.94
CA GLY A 287 -13.15 -17.96 -9.03
C GLY A 287 -14.26 -17.62 -8.04
N THR A 288 -14.64 -18.54 -7.16
CA THR A 288 -15.66 -18.28 -6.13
C THR A 288 -15.10 -17.35 -5.05
N ILE A 289 -15.83 -16.26 -4.76
CA ILE A 289 -15.51 -15.38 -3.63
C ILE A 289 -15.87 -16.10 -2.33
N ASN A 290 -14.87 -16.43 -1.53
CA ASN A 290 -15.06 -17.15 -0.27
C ASN A 290 -15.49 -16.23 0.88
N LYS A 291 -15.56 -16.75 2.11
CA LYS A 291 -16.02 -15.98 3.28
C LYS A 291 -15.10 -14.80 3.61
N ALA A 292 -13.77 -14.96 3.47
CA ALA A 292 -12.83 -13.88 3.66
C ALA A 292 -12.98 -12.80 2.59
N GLY A 293 -13.17 -13.18 1.33
CA GLY A 293 -13.45 -12.26 0.23
C GLY A 293 -14.76 -11.49 0.42
N LYS A 294 -15.83 -12.17 0.82
CA LYS A 294 -17.11 -11.51 1.15
C LYS A 294 -16.96 -10.52 2.32
N ARG A 295 -16.19 -10.89 3.35
CA ARG A 295 -15.92 -10.02 4.49
C ARG A 295 -15.14 -8.77 4.07
N TYR A 296 -14.10 -8.93 3.26
CA TYR A 296 -13.34 -7.81 2.70
C TYR A 296 -14.24 -6.84 1.91
N LEU A 297 -15.05 -7.34 1.00
CA LEU A 297 -15.96 -6.52 0.21
C LEU A 297 -17.03 -5.84 1.06
N SER A 298 -17.56 -6.53 2.08
CA SER A 298 -18.52 -5.98 3.04
C SER A 298 -17.93 -4.82 3.85
N LEU A 299 -16.69 -4.95 4.34
CA LEU A 299 -15.99 -3.89 5.06
C LEU A 299 -15.77 -2.65 4.19
N LYS A 300 -15.38 -2.84 2.93
CA LYS A 300 -15.26 -1.72 1.98
C LYS A 300 -16.58 -0.98 1.78
N GLN A 301 -17.71 -1.68 1.77
CA GLN A 301 -19.04 -1.07 1.70
C GLN A 301 -19.41 -0.36 3.02
N GLU A 302 -19.06 -0.95 4.16
CA GLU A 302 -19.27 -0.34 5.47
C GLU A 302 -18.53 1.01 5.58
N TRP A 303 -17.36 1.10 4.99
CA TRP A 303 -16.50 2.30 5.02
C TRP A 303 -16.84 3.36 3.97
N LEU A 304 -17.98 3.25 3.31
CA LEU A 304 -18.53 4.31 2.49
C LEU A 304 -19.43 5.23 3.33
N THR A 305 -19.18 6.54 3.24
CA THR A 305 -19.98 7.54 3.93
C THR A 305 -21.40 7.62 3.35
N ARG A 306 -22.41 7.54 4.20
CA ARG A 306 -23.83 7.75 3.84
C ARG A 306 -24.45 8.61 4.92
N VAL A 307 -24.96 9.78 4.54
CA VAL A 307 -25.54 10.76 5.45
C VAL A 307 -26.86 11.26 4.91
N ASN A 308 -27.86 11.34 5.79
CA ASN A 308 -29.14 11.94 5.50
C ASN A 308 -29.46 12.98 6.57
N GLY A 309 -30.11 14.06 6.17
CA GLY A 309 -30.52 15.11 7.10
C GLY A 309 -31.30 16.22 6.41
N ASN A 310 -31.49 17.32 7.12
CA ASN A 310 -32.16 18.50 6.61
C ASN A 310 -31.22 19.71 6.72
N VAL A 311 -31.37 20.67 5.83
CA VAL A 311 -30.67 21.95 5.94
C VAL A 311 -31.12 22.71 7.18
N ASN A 312 -30.19 23.42 7.80
CA ASN A 312 -30.48 24.30 8.96
C ASN A 312 -31.16 25.60 8.54
N HIS A 313 -31.39 26.49 9.51
CA HIS A 313 -32.05 27.79 9.28
C HIS A 313 -31.25 28.77 8.40
N GLN A 314 -29.96 28.50 8.24
CA GLN A 314 -29.03 29.26 7.38
C GLN A 314 -28.97 28.71 5.97
N GLY A 315 -29.67 27.59 5.69
CA GLY A 315 -29.62 26.89 4.42
C GLY A 315 -28.38 26.01 4.27
N GLU A 316 -27.76 25.58 5.37
CA GLU A 316 -26.53 24.77 5.39
C GLU A 316 -26.79 23.37 5.87
N PHE A 317 -26.03 22.44 5.34
CA PHE A 317 -25.90 21.06 5.81
C PHE A 317 -24.42 20.70 5.96
N ASN A 318 -24.01 20.32 7.16
CA ASN A 318 -22.65 19.95 7.46
C ASN A 318 -22.54 18.45 7.68
N PHE A 319 -21.53 17.84 7.09
CA PHE A 319 -21.22 16.42 7.31
C PHE A 319 -19.71 16.20 7.36
N ARG A 320 -19.31 15.04 7.87
CA ARG A 320 -17.96 14.54 7.85
C ARG A 320 -17.95 13.19 7.13
N GLY A 321 -17.01 13.02 6.20
CA GLY A 321 -16.89 11.80 5.40
C GLY A 321 -15.45 11.48 5.02
N TYR A 322 -15.23 10.28 4.55
CA TYR A 322 -13.96 9.85 4.01
C TYR A 322 -13.65 10.57 2.68
N HIS A 323 -12.38 10.65 2.30
CA HIS A 323 -11.98 11.19 1.01
C HIS A 323 -12.51 10.33 -0.14
N GLY A 324 -12.87 10.95 -1.24
CA GLY A 324 -13.37 10.27 -2.42
C GLY A 324 -14.51 10.98 -3.14
N SER A 325 -15.18 10.25 -4.00
CA SER A 325 -16.25 10.77 -4.83
C SER A 325 -17.60 10.59 -4.16
N TYR A 326 -18.47 11.59 -4.33
CA TYR A 326 -19.79 11.65 -3.70
C TYR A 326 -20.87 12.07 -4.68
N THR A 327 -22.09 11.63 -4.41
CA THR A 327 -23.32 12.19 -4.97
C THR A 327 -24.17 12.76 -3.84
N MET A 328 -24.66 13.97 -4.05
CA MET A 328 -25.58 14.66 -3.16
C MET A 328 -26.93 14.84 -3.88
N GLU A 329 -28.00 14.50 -3.19
CA GLU A 329 -29.37 14.78 -3.61
C GLU A 329 -30.02 15.74 -2.60
N VAL A 330 -30.63 16.81 -3.09
CA VAL A 330 -31.37 17.76 -2.28
C VAL A 330 -32.80 17.83 -2.81
N ASP A 331 -33.75 17.50 -1.98
CA ASP A 331 -35.18 17.69 -2.28
C ASP A 331 -35.62 19.10 -1.91
N THR A 332 -36.08 19.85 -2.89
CA THR A 332 -36.53 21.20 -2.74
C THR A 332 -38.02 21.32 -3.10
N LEU A 333 -38.66 22.44 -2.79
CA LEU A 333 -40.04 22.66 -3.19
C LEU A 333 -40.23 22.71 -4.71
N SER A 334 -39.18 23.01 -5.45
CA SER A 334 -39.18 23.09 -6.92
C SER A 334 -38.77 21.78 -7.60
N GLY A 335 -38.34 20.75 -6.85
CA GLY A 335 -37.89 19.48 -7.36
C GLY A 335 -36.60 18.98 -6.72
N LYS A 336 -36.05 17.90 -7.28
CA LYS A 336 -34.81 17.27 -6.81
C LYS A 336 -33.60 17.85 -7.56
N VAL A 337 -32.58 18.24 -6.80
CA VAL A 337 -31.26 18.63 -7.34
C VAL A 337 -30.25 17.56 -7.02
N VAL A 338 -29.50 17.11 -8.02
CA VAL A 338 -28.42 16.12 -7.87
C VAL A 338 -27.09 16.76 -8.29
N ARG A 339 -26.07 16.57 -7.47
CA ARG A 339 -24.68 17.01 -7.73
C ARG A 339 -23.68 15.95 -7.34
N SER A 340 -22.63 15.82 -8.15
CA SER A 340 -21.44 15.05 -7.81
C SER A 340 -20.31 15.98 -7.38
N PHE A 341 -19.52 15.55 -6.42
CA PHE A 341 -18.35 16.27 -5.92
C PHE A 341 -17.30 15.31 -5.37
N VAL A 342 -16.11 15.83 -5.13
CA VAL A 342 -14.99 15.07 -4.56
C VAL A 342 -14.61 15.71 -3.22
N VAL A 343 -14.42 14.90 -2.20
CA VAL A 343 -13.81 15.30 -0.93
C VAL A 343 -12.32 15.00 -1.03
N ASP A 344 -11.52 16.06 -0.98
CA ASP A 344 -10.07 15.98 -1.15
C ASP A 344 -9.36 15.76 0.20
N GLU A 345 -8.30 14.96 0.19
CA GLU A 345 -7.46 14.67 1.35
C GLU A 345 -6.78 15.93 1.93
N HIS A 346 -6.49 16.90 1.09
CA HIS A 346 -5.69 18.07 1.49
C HIS A 346 -6.54 19.28 1.91
N SER A 347 -7.85 19.20 1.84
CA SER A 347 -8.74 20.31 2.21
C SER A 347 -9.38 20.07 3.57
N PRO A 348 -9.04 20.86 4.61
CA PRO A 348 -9.61 20.67 5.95
C PRO A 348 -11.13 20.97 5.99
N VAL A 349 -11.61 21.86 5.16
CA VAL A 349 -13.05 22.19 5.00
C VAL A 349 -13.32 22.51 3.54
N GLN A 350 -14.31 21.84 2.97
CA GLN A 350 -14.76 22.07 1.61
C GLN A 350 -16.20 22.59 1.64
N VAL A 351 -16.46 23.70 0.96
CA VAL A 351 -17.79 24.30 0.86
C VAL A 351 -18.32 24.12 -0.56
N ILE A 352 -19.50 23.53 -0.67
CA ILE A 352 -20.21 23.35 -1.95
C ILE A 352 -21.46 24.19 -1.92
N THR A 353 -21.54 25.20 -2.81
CA THR A 353 -22.70 26.07 -2.92
C THR A 353 -23.63 25.57 -4.02
N LEU A 354 -24.90 25.41 -3.67
CA LEU A 354 -25.97 25.10 -4.61
C LEU A 354 -26.81 26.36 -4.83
N ASN A 355 -26.94 26.80 -6.07
CA ASN A 355 -27.92 27.78 -6.49
C ASN A 355 -29.18 27.02 -6.90
N ILE A 356 -30.22 27.08 -6.08
CA ILE A 356 -31.45 26.32 -6.24
C ILE A 356 -32.60 27.28 -6.62
#